data_5f1b04935f7863958a98b449cc282213
#
_entry.id   5f1b04935f7863958a98b449cc282213
#
_cell.length_a   1.000
_cell.length_b   1.000
_cell.length_c   1.000
_cell.angle_alpha   90.00
_cell.angle_beta   90.00
_cell.angle_gamma   90.00
#
_symmetry.space_group_name_H-M   'P 1'
#
loop_
_entity.id
_entity.type
_entity.pdbx_description
1 polymer ?
#
loop_
_entity_poly.entity_id
_entity_poly.type
_entity_poly.pdbx_seq_one_letter_code
_entity_poly.pdbx_strand_id
1 'polypeptide(L)'
;MYNTTNEFLIESAEINLLVTEGLADKSKKMFATVIKKIKEFIRKVLMYIKSKLVNKIKSVDKNIKTAKANETETETLEEPITLANSKKLDELLDSVETVLKTAKEVSLSVAQKYSLLSDSELDEFHDTITNNYETLESLYEKYKDDIDETYTKIPPSIYDAYGKTNRKCSDITGNISECAWRLDDAIKAISDSTDDTIAKRMQIITKTQATITKAITVAEFITNSCNRSITNLY
;
A
#
# COMPACT_ATOMS: atom_id res chain seq x y z
N MET A 1 -1.19 -1.43 21.94
CA MET A 1 -0.15 -1.53 20.90
C MET A 1 -0.50 -0.52 19.82
N TYR A 2 0.21 0.58 19.69
CA TYR A 2 -0.03 1.56 18.62
C TYR A 2 0.15 0.84 17.29
N ASN A 3 -0.87 0.88 16.45
CA ASN A 3 -0.83 0.26 15.12
C ASN A 3 0.05 1.14 14.23
N THR A 4 1.20 0.65 13.79
CA THR A 4 2.18 1.40 12.97
C THR A 4 1.55 1.91 11.67
N THR A 5 0.52 1.22 11.17
CA THR A 5 -0.23 1.64 9.99
C THR A 5 -1.03 2.92 10.26
N ASN A 6 -1.59 3.09 11.47
CA ASN A 6 -2.26 4.33 11.88
C ASN A 6 -1.27 5.50 11.97
N GLU A 7 0.00 5.24 12.37
CA GLU A 7 1.03 6.28 12.36
C GLU A 7 1.31 6.79 10.94
N PHE A 8 1.36 5.91 9.95
CA PHE A 8 1.52 6.31 8.54
C PHE A 8 0.32 7.11 8.02
N LEU A 9 -0.90 6.73 8.40
CA LEU A 9 -2.11 7.47 8.01
C LEU A 9 -2.11 8.89 8.61
N ILE A 10 -1.77 9.03 9.89
CA ILE A 10 -1.67 10.34 10.56
C ILE A 10 -0.58 11.19 9.92
N GLU A 11 0.62 10.63 9.71
CA GLU A 11 1.74 11.34 9.09
C GLU A 11 1.42 11.76 7.65
N SER A 12 0.71 10.92 6.89
CA SER A 12 0.24 11.26 5.54
C SER A 12 -0.76 12.43 5.55
N ALA A 13 -1.71 12.42 6.50
CA ALA A 13 -2.67 13.51 6.66
C ALA A 13 -1.99 14.84 7.05
N GLU A 14 -1.02 14.79 7.97
CA GLU A 14 -0.22 15.98 8.35
C GLU A 14 0.57 16.56 7.17
N ILE A 15 1.18 15.71 6.34
CA ILE A 15 1.92 16.15 5.17
C ILE A 15 0.98 16.79 4.15
N ASN A 16 -0.20 16.20 3.92
CA ASN A 16 -1.21 16.78 3.03
C ASN A 16 -1.68 18.16 3.51
N LEU A 17 -1.91 18.32 4.80
CA LEU A 17 -2.28 19.62 5.40
C LEU A 17 -1.19 20.66 5.15
N LEU A 18 0.07 20.32 5.44
CA LEU A 18 1.21 21.22 5.22
C LEU A 18 1.39 21.62 3.77
N VAL A 19 1.12 20.71 2.82
CA VAL A 19 1.16 21.05 1.38
C VAL A 19 0.05 22.02 1.05
N THR A 20 -1.16 21.81 1.53
CA THR A 20 -2.30 22.70 1.30
C THR A 20 -2.02 24.11 1.85
N GLU A 21 -1.50 24.21 3.07
CA GLU A 21 -1.10 25.48 3.68
C GLU A 21 0.08 26.14 2.94
N GLY A 22 1.09 25.36 2.56
CA GLY A 22 2.25 25.83 1.78
C GLY A 22 1.89 26.37 0.40
N LEU A 23 0.89 25.77 -0.24
CA LEU A 23 0.33 26.26 -1.51
C LEU A 23 -0.33 27.64 -1.35
N ALA A 24 -1.00 27.87 -0.23
CA ALA A 24 -1.63 29.16 0.08
C ALA A 24 -0.58 30.27 0.37
N ASP A 25 0.51 29.92 1.07
CA ASP A 25 1.53 30.86 1.53
C ASP A 25 2.70 31.05 0.52
N LYS A 26 2.86 30.15 -0.48
CA LYS A 26 3.98 30.10 -1.43
C LYS A 26 5.38 30.22 -0.79
N SER A 27 5.51 29.77 0.45
CA SER A 27 6.71 29.94 1.27
C SER A 27 7.73 28.84 1.00
N LYS A 28 8.94 29.21 0.54
CA LYS A 28 10.07 28.27 0.38
C LYS A 28 10.38 27.47 1.65
N LYS A 29 10.22 28.09 2.83
CA LYS A 29 10.47 27.47 4.13
C LYS A 29 9.49 26.32 4.39
N MET A 30 8.25 26.49 3.97
CA MET A 30 7.19 25.49 4.15
C MET A 30 7.42 24.28 3.24
N PHE A 31 7.79 24.51 1.97
CA PHE A 31 8.17 23.43 1.05
C PHE A 31 9.37 22.62 1.57
N ALA A 32 10.40 23.30 2.10
CA ALA A 32 11.55 22.59 2.71
C ALA A 32 11.12 21.71 3.90
N THR A 33 10.15 22.15 4.70
CA THR A 33 9.58 21.37 5.81
C THR A 33 8.83 20.13 5.30
N VAL A 34 8.00 20.31 4.26
CA VAL A 34 7.27 19.19 3.62
C VAL A 34 8.24 18.16 3.05
N ILE A 35 9.23 18.61 2.29
CA ILE A 35 10.28 17.75 1.72
C ILE A 35 10.98 16.93 2.82
N LYS A 36 11.34 17.56 3.94
CA LYS A 36 11.95 16.87 5.06
C LYS A 36 11.03 15.78 5.64
N LYS A 37 9.76 16.10 5.87
CA LYS A 37 8.78 15.14 6.38
C LYS A 37 8.57 13.96 5.44
N ILE A 38 8.48 14.19 4.13
CA ILE A 38 8.33 13.10 3.15
C ILE A 38 9.59 12.22 3.12
N LYS A 39 10.79 12.77 3.20
CA LYS A 39 12.03 11.97 3.32
C LYS A 39 12.06 11.11 4.60
N GLU A 40 11.59 11.64 5.72
CA GLU A 40 11.44 10.90 6.97
C GLU A 40 10.40 9.76 6.82
N PHE A 41 9.26 10.04 6.21
CA PHE A 41 8.24 9.06 5.88
C PHE A 41 8.80 7.91 5.02
N ILE A 42 9.50 8.21 3.93
CA ILE A 42 10.13 7.20 3.06
C ILE A 42 11.04 6.27 3.87
N ARG A 43 11.89 6.82 4.74
CA ARG A 43 12.78 6.01 5.61
C ARG A 43 11.98 5.10 6.52
N LYS A 44 10.93 5.61 7.16
CA LYS A 44 10.06 4.82 8.04
C LYS A 44 9.36 3.68 7.28
N VAL A 45 8.83 3.96 6.07
CA VAL A 45 8.21 2.95 5.20
C VAL A 45 9.20 1.82 4.88
N LEU A 46 10.40 2.15 4.42
CA LEU A 46 11.42 1.16 4.07
C LEU A 46 11.84 0.31 5.29
N MET A 47 11.99 0.94 6.45
CA MET A 47 12.29 0.23 7.70
C MET A 47 11.13 -0.70 8.11
N TYR A 48 9.90 -0.21 8.01
CA TYR A 48 8.70 -0.98 8.35
C TYR A 48 8.55 -2.22 7.47
N ILE A 49 8.67 -2.06 6.16
CA ILE A 49 8.61 -3.17 5.20
C ILE A 49 9.65 -4.22 5.59
N LYS A 50 10.91 -3.81 5.73
CA LYS A 50 12.03 -4.72 6.02
C LYS A 50 11.90 -5.44 7.37
N SER A 51 11.45 -4.75 8.40
CA SER A 51 11.47 -5.27 9.77
C SER A 51 10.17 -5.91 10.23
N LYS A 52 9.02 -5.49 9.68
CA LYS A 52 7.70 -5.96 10.15
C LYS A 52 6.90 -6.69 9.08
N LEU A 53 6.62 -6.04 7.95
CA LEU A 53 5.72 -6.61 6.94
C LEU A 53 6.30 -7.90 6.32
N VAL A 54 7.57 -7.90 5.94
CA VAL A 54 8.26 -9.10 5.42
C VAL A 54 8.27 -10.23 6.45
N ASN A 55 8.46 -9.93 7.73
CA ASN A 55 8.44 -10.97 8.77
C ASN A 55 7.04 -11.53 9.00
N LYS A 56 5.99 -10.71 8.93
CA LYS A 56 4.59 -11.19 8.97
C LYS A 56 4.31 -12.14 7.82
N ILE A 57 4.66 -11.77 6.59
CA ILE A 57 4.49 -12.60 5.38
C ILE A 57 5.21 -13.95 5.53
N LYS A 58 6.46 -13.95 6.01
CA LYS A 58 7.21 -15.19 6.29
C LYS A 58 6.55 -16.07 7.36
N SER A 59 5.96 -15.45 8.39
CA SER A 59 5.23 -16.17 9.43
C SER A 59 3.99 -16.87 8.85
N VAL A 60 3.23 -16.17 8.01
CA VAL A 60 2.06 -16.74 7.30
C VAL A 60 2.50 -17.92 6.43
N ASP A 61 3.59 -17.78 5.69
CA ASP A 61 4.13 -18.86 4.82
C ASP A 61 4.51 -20.11 5.62
N LYS A 62 5.13 -19.90 6.80
CA LYS A 62 5.44 -20.98 7.73
C LYS A 62 4.16 -21.68 8.23
N ASN A 63 3.16 -20.90 8.64
CA ASN A 63 1.90 -21.44 9.15
C ASN A 63 1.15 -22.23 8.07
N ILE A 64 1.12 -21.74 6.81
CA ILE A 64 0.55 -22.48 5.67
C ILE A 64 1.25 -23.83 5.48
N LYS A 65 2.58 -23.86 5.50
CA LYS A 65 3.36 -25.09 5.33
C LYS A 65 3.09 -26.09 6.45
N THR A 66 2.98 -25.62 7.69
CA THR A 66 2.68 -26.46 8.84
C THR A 66 1.24 -27.01 8.75
N ALA A 67 0.29 -26.17 8.37
CA ALA A 67 -1.12 -26.56 8.18
C ALA A 67 -1.25 -27.65 7.11
N LYS A 68 -0.62 -27.46 5.94
CA LYS A 68 -0.60 -28.49 4.88
C LYS A 68 0.01 -29.82 5.30
N ALA A 69 1.06 -29.79 6.11
CA ALA A 69 1.70 -31.01 6.59
C ALA A 69 0.84 -31.83 7.56
N ASN A 70 -0.11 -31.14 8.23
CA ASN A 70 -1.03 -31.74 9.19
C ASN A 70 -2.43 -32.00 8.60
N GLU A 71 -2.64 -31.73 7.31
CA GLU A 71 -3.91 -31.90 6.62
C GLU A 71 -4.30 -33.38 6.63
N THR A 72 -5.26 -33.74 7.46
CA THR A 72 -6.02 -34.99 7.35
C THR A 72 -7.12 -34.80 6.31
N GLU A 73 -7.41 -35.84 5.53
CA GLU A 73 -8.38 -35.81 4.42
C GLU A 73 -9.67 -35.05 4.77
N THR A 74 -10.22 -34.33 3.78
CA THR A 74 -11.42 -33.48 3.82
C THR A 74 -12.54 -33.99 4.74
N GLU A 75 -12.49 -33.63 6.00
CA GLU A 75 -13.59 -33.93 6.94
C GLU A 75 -14.67 -32.85 6.84
N THR A 76 -15.91 -33.28 6.94
CA THR A 76 -17.03 -32.38 7.19
C THR A 76 -16.82 -31.80 8.58
N LEU A 77 -16.80 -30.49 8.71
CA LEU A 77 -16.61 -29.82 9.99
C LEU A 77 -17.81 -30.08 10.91
N GLU A 78 -17.54 -30.36 12.17
CA GLU A 78 -18.60 -30.48 13.20
C GLU A 78 -19.32 -29.15 13.39
N GLU A 79 -18.58 -28.05 13.33
CA GLU A 79 -19.10 -26.68 13.38
C GLU A 79 -18.60 -25.85 12.19
N PRO A 80 -19.42 -24.91 11.64
CA PRO A 80 -18.99 -24.02 10.58
C PRO A 80 -17.84 -23.14 11.02
N ILE A 81 -16.83 -22.94 10.15
CA ILE A 81 -15.71 -22.03 10.39
C ILE A 81 -15.78 -20.81 9.50
N THR A 82 -15.22 -19.71 9.98
CA THR A 82 -15.14 -18.44 9.23
C THR A 82 -13.72 -18.21 8.73
N LEU A 83 -13.60 -18.06 7.43
CA LEU A 83 -12.32 -17.85 6.73
C LEU A 83 -12.42 -16.65 5.79
N ALA A 84 -11.30 -15.97 5.57
CA ALA A 84 -11.24 -14.88 4.59
C ALA A 84 -11.41 -15.42 3.16
N ASN A 85 -12.24 -14.74 2.37
CA ASN A 85 -12.45 -15.08 0.96
C ASN A 85 -11.18 -14.76 0.14
N SER A 86 -10.51 -15.80 -0.37
CA SER A 86 -9.27 -15.66 -1.12
C SER A 86 -9.41 -14.88 -2.43
N LYS A 87 -10.59 -14.91 -3.07
CA LYS A 87 -10.84 -14.13 -4.31
C LYS A 87 -10.92 -12.64 -4.00
N LYS A 88 -11.63 -12.24 -2.93
CA LYS A 88 -11.68 -10.84 -2.48
C LYS A 88 -10.29 -10.33 -2.08
N LEU A 89 -9.47 -11.18 -1.43
CA LEU A 89 -8.08 -10.85 -1.11
C LEU A 89 -7.23 -10.66 -2.38
N ASP A 90 -7.40 -11.51 -3.39
CA ASP A 90 -6.69 -11.38 -4.67
C ASP A 90 -7.11 -10.11 -5.44
N GLU A 91 -8.39 -9.76 -5.46
CA GLU A 91 -8.89 -8.50 -6.07
C GLU A 91 -8.26 -7.26 -5.40
N LEU A 92 -8.14 -7.25 -4.06
CA LEU A 92 -7.46 -6.18 -3.35
C LEU A 92 -5.98 -6.09 -3.75
N LEU A 93 -5.29 -7.23 -3.88
CA LEU A 93 -3.89 -7.27 -4.28
C LEU A 93 -3.68 -6.75 -5.71
N ASP A 94 -4.53 -7.16 -6.64
CA ASP A 94 -4.45 -6.71 -8.03
C ASP A 94 -4.69 -5.18 -8.13
N SER A 95 -5.61 -4.64 -7.30
CA SER A 95 -5.82 -3.20 -7.19
C SER A 95 -4.60 -2.48 -6.59
N VAL A 96 -3.99 -3.02 -5.53
CA VAL A 96 -2.74 -2.48 -4.95
C VAL A 96 -1.61 -2.46 -5.98
N GLU A 97 -1.44 -3.54 -6.75
CA GLU A 97 -0.41 -3.61 -7.79
C GLU A 97 -0.61 -2.53 -8.86
N THR A 98 -1.85 -2.33 -9.29
CA THR A 98 -2.22 -1.33 -10.30
C THR A 98 -1.88 0.09 -9.81
N VAL A 99 -2.29 0.45 -8.58
CA VAL A 99 -2.00 1.80 -8.05
C VAL A 99 -0.51 2.03 -7.81
N LEU A 100 0.23 1.01 -7.37
CA LEU A 100 1.67 1.12 -7.17
C LEU A 100 2.42 1.28 -8.49
N LYS A 101 1.99 0.58 -9.55
CA LYS A 101 2.54 0.74 -10.89
C LYS A 101 2.37 2.19 -11.37
N THR A 102 1.16 2.73 -11.30
CA THR A 102 0.89 4.12 -11.67
C THR A 102 1.71 5.11 -10.83
N ALA A 103 1.73 4.92 -9.51
CA ALA A 103 2.50 5.78 -8.59
C ALA A 103 4.00 5.80 -8.94
N LYS A 104 4.55 4.65 -9.32
CA LYS A 104 5.95 4.51 -9.77
C LYS A 104 6.19 5.24 -11.08
N GLU A 105 5.34 5.05 -12.08
CA GLU A 105 5.45 5.68 -13.40
C GLU A 105 5.36 7.21 -13.30
N VAL A 106 4.40 7.72 -12.55
CA VAL A 106 4.22 9.16 -12.32
C VAL A 106 5.42 9.74 -11.57
N SER A 107 5.90 9.10 -10.50
CA SER A 107 7.08 9.57 -9.77
C SER A 107 8.33 9.61 -10.65
N LEU A 108 8.51 8.60 -11.50
CA LEU A 108 9.62 8.54 -12.44
C LEU A 108 9.54 9.68 -13.48
N SER A 109 8.34 9.94 -14.02
CA SER A 109 8.12 11.05 -14.97
C SER A 109 8.39 12.39 -14.34
N VAL A 110 7.93 12.62 -13.10
CA VAL A 110 8.21 13.84 -12.34
C VAL A 110 9.72 14.01 -12.10
N ALA A 111 10.45 12.94 -11.79
CA ALA A 111 11.90 13.00 -11.56
C ALA A 111 12.69 13.25 -12.85
N GLN A 112 12.39 12.53 -13.93
CA GLN A 112 13.20 12.56 -15.17
C GLN A 112 12.87 13.72 -16.09
N LYS A 113 11.59 14.10 -16.17
CA LYS A 113 11.10 15.14 -17.07
C LYS A 113 10.82 16.47 -16.36
N TYR A 114 11.44 16.67 -15.22
CA TYR A 114 11.11 17.76 -14.31
C TYR A 114 10.95 19.11 -15.00
N SER A 115 11.90 19.53 -15.85
CA SER A 115 11.89 20.82 -16.53
C SER A 115 11.03 20.87 -17.80
N LEU A 116 10.47 19.74 -18.24
CA LEU A 116 9.79 19.60 -19.53
C LEU A 116 8.28 19.35 -19.38
N LEU A 117 7.79 19.05 -18.17
CA LEU A 117 6.37 18.76 -17.95
C LEU A 117 5.54 20.05 -18.00
N SER A 118 4.54 20.05 -18.86
CA SER A 118 3.53 21.09 -18.92
C SER A 118 2.53 20.99 -17.75
N ASP A 119 1.82 22.07 -17.48
CA ASP A 119 0.74 22.10 -16.48
C ASP A 119 -0.36 21.07 -16.76
N SER A 120 -0.68 20.83 -18.03
CA SER A 120 -1.69 19.82 -18.43
C SER A 120 -1.22 18.40 -18.14
N GLU A 121 0.05 18.06 -18.36
CA GLU A 121 0.61 16.76 -18.01
C GLU A 121 0.64 16.52 -16.50
N LEU A 122 0.93 17.57 -15.73
CA LEU A 122 0.88 17.50 -14.26
C LEU A 122 -0.54 17.28 -13.75
N ASP A 123 -1.53 17.96 -14.31
CA ASP A 123 -2.94 17.77 -13.96
C ASP A 123 -3.39 16.32 -14.31
N GLU A 124 -3.02 15.79 -15.49
CA GLU A 124 -3.30 14.41 -15.88
C GLU A 124 -2.66 13.38 -14.91
N PHE A 125 -1.42 13.60 -14.49
CA PHE A 125 -0.76 12.74 -13.51
C PHE A 125 -1.44 12.78 -12.15
N HIS A 126 -1.83 13.97 -11.68
CA HIS A 126 -2.56 14.14 -10.44
C HIS A 126 -3.91 13.41 -10.47
N ASP A 127 -4.67 13.58 -11.53
CA ASP A 127 -5.98 12.94 -11.70
C ASP A 127 -5.85 11.42 -11.79
N THR A 128 -4.86 10.93 -12.54
CA THR A 128 -4.62 9.49 -12.69
C THR A 128 -4.28 8.83 -11.35
N ILE A 129 -3.38 9.43 -10.57
CA ILE A 129 -3.01 8.90 -9.25
C ILE A 129 -4.18 8.99 -8.26
N THR A 130 -4.98 10.05 -8.35
CA THR A 130 -6.16 10.27 -7.50
C THR A 130 -7.23 9.23 -7.78
N ASN A 131 -7.59 9.02 -9.03
CA ASN A 131 -8.59 8.04 -9.44
C ASN A 131 -8.21 6.61 -9.03
N ASN A 132 -6.95 6.24 -9.21
CA ASN A 132 -6.46 4.93 -8.79
C ASN A 132 -6.47 4.77 -7.26
N TYR A 133 -6.07 5.81 -6.51
CA TYR A 133 -6.15 5.79 -5.05
C TYR A 133 -7.61 5.60 -4.58
N GLU A 134 -8.55 6.36 -5.13
CA GLU A 134 -9.98 6.29 -4.77
C GLU A 134 -10.58 4.92 -5.11
N THR A 135 -10.16 4.31 -6.22
CA THR A 135 -10.55 2.95 -6.59
C THR A 135 -10.09 1.94 -5.55
N LEU A 136 -8.82 1.99 -5.13
CA LEU A 136 -8.28 1.12 -4.08
C LEU A 136 -8.97 1.36 -2.74
N GLU A 137 -9.19 2.63 -2.38
CA GLU A 137 -9.89 3.02 -1.16
C GLU A 137 -11.29 2.43 -1.12
N SER A 138 -12.08 2.64 -2.17
CA SER A 138 -13.46 2.13 -2.30
C SER A 138 -13.51 0.61 -2.21
N LEU A 139 -12.58 -0.09 -2.86
CA LEU A 139 -12.52 -1.54 -2.83
C LEU A 139 -12.13 -2.07 -1.43
N TYR A 140 -11.17 -1.41 -0.78
CA TYR A 140 -10.78 -1.75 0.59
C TYR A 140 -11.92 -1.52 1.58
N GLU A 141 -12.59 -0.37 1.53
CA GLU A 141 -13.75 -0.05 2.38
C GLU A 141 -14.88 -1.06 2.20
N LYS A 142 -15.12 -1.50 0.96
CA LYS A 142 -16.11 -2.55 0.65
C LYS A 142 -15.76 -3.89 1.30
N TYR A 143 -14.49 -4.28 1.32
CA TYR A 143 -14.09 -5.63 1.75
C TYR A 143 -13.59 -5.71 3.19
N LYS A 144 -13.19 -4.60 3.83
CA LYS A 144 -12.63 -4.66 5.20
C LYS A 144 -13.57 -5.28 6.23
N ASP A 145 -14.89 -5.10 6.05
CA ASP A 145 -15.94 -5.61 6.94
C ASP A 145 -16.67 -6.84 6.35
N ASP A 146 -16.45 -7.15 5.06
CA ASP A 146 -17.11 -8.25 4.33
C ASP A 146 -16.10 -9.20 3.68
N ILE A 147 -14.94 -9.39 4.28
CA ILE A 147 -13.90 -10.28 3.73
C ILE A 147 -14.18 -11.74 4.04
N ASP A 148 -14.88 -12.02 5.12
CA ASP A 148 -15.06 -13.36 5.68
C ASP A 148 -16.24 -14.10 5.05
N GLU A 149 -16.09 -15.43 4.90
CA GLU A 149 -17.12 -16.37 4.48
C GLU A 149 -17.18 -17.55 5.45
N THR A 150 -18.37 -18.11 5.61
CA THR A 150 -18.60 -19.28 6.48
C THR A 150 -18.52 -20.57 5.66
N TYR A 151 -17.74 -21.53 6.13
CA TYR A 151 -17.51 -22.81 5.49
C TYR A 151 -17.99 -23.95 6.41
N THR A 152 -18.79 -24.85 5.86
CA THR A 152 -19.18 -26.13 6.50
C THR A 152 -18.28 -27.29 6.10
N LYS A 153 -17.44 -27.07 5.09
CA LYS A 153 -16.43 -28.00 4.60
C LYS A 153 -15.21 -27.22 4.13
N ILE A 154 -14.02 -27.64 4.51
CA ILE A 154 -12.79 -27.01 4.08
C ILE A 154 -12.56 -27.28 2.59
N PRO A 155 -12.41 -26.23 1.72
CA PRO A 155 -12.05 -26.44 0.33
C PRO A 155 -10.63 -27.02 0.21
N PRO A 156 -10.41 -28.11 -0.56
CA PRO A 156 -9.10 -28.75 -0.67
C PRO A 156 -7.97 -27.83 -1.15
N SER A 157 -8.32 -26.75 -1.89
CA SER A 157 -7.38 -25.78 -2.42
C SER A 157 -7.14 -24.55 -1.53
N ILE A 158 -7.73 -24.50 -0.31
CA ILE A 158 -7.71 -23.27 0.51
C ILE A 158 -6.29 -22.85 0.90
N TYR A 159 -5.43 -23.82 1.27
CA TYR A 159 -4.04 -23.55 1.62
C TYR A 159 -3.22 -23.06 0.43
N ASP A 160 -3.49 -23.60 -0.77
CA ASP A 160 -2.85 -23.13 -2.00
C ASP A 160 -3.28 -21.72 -2.38
N ALA A 161 -4.57 -21.41 -2.19
CA ALA A 161 -5.10 -20.07 -2.41
C ALA A 161 -4.41 -19.05 -1.49
N TYR A 162 -4.38 -19.30 -0.17
CA TYR A 162 -3.68 -18.40 0.76
C TYR A 162 -2.17 -18.33 0.52
N GLY A 163 -1.54 -19.45 0.11
CA GLY A 163 -0.15 -19.47 -0.27
C GLY A 163 0.15 -18.60 -1.49
N LYS A 164 -0.73 -18.60 -2.49
CA LYS A 164 -0.65 -17.72 -3.66
C LYS A 164 -0.83 -16.25 -3.27
N THR A 165 -1.87 -15.95 -2.50
CA THR A 165 -2.14 -14.59 -1.98
C THR A 165 -0.96 -14.06 -1.18
N ASN A 166 -0.36 -14.87 -0.30
CA ASN A 166 0.78 -14.48 0.51
C ASN A 166 2.06 -14.22 -0.32
N ARG A 167 2.29 -14.98 -1.40
CA ARG A 167 3.38 -14.71 -2.36
C ARG A 167 3.17 -13.38 -3.08
N LYS A 168 1.96 -13.09 -3.58
CA LYS A 168 1.64 -11.77 -4.15
C LYS A 168 1.89 -10.63 -3.14
N CYS A 169 1.54 -10.81 -1.85
CA CYS A 169 1.88 -9.83 -0.80
C CYS A 169 3.40 -9.61 -0.71
N SER A 170 4.22 -10.65 -0.86
CA SER A 170 5.68 -10.50 -0.90
C SER A 170 6.15 -9.64 -2.07
N ASP A 171 5.59 -9.86 -3.26
CA ASP A 171 5.93 -9.07 -4.46
C ASP A 171 5.52 -7.59 -4.28
N ILE A 172 4.35 -7.35 -3.69
CA ILE A 172 3.88 -6.00 -3.36
C ILE A 172 4.83 -5.27 -2.41
N THR A 173 5.47 -5.95 -1.44
CA THR A 173 6.46 -5.26 -0.58
C THR A 173 7.65 -4.72 -1.36
N GLY A 174 8.08 -5.43 -2.41
CA GLY A 174 9.08 -4.97 -3.36
C GLY A 174 8.61 -3.74 -4.13
N ASN A 175 7.38 -3.79 -4.66
CA ASN A 175 6.78 -2.67 -5.40
C ASN A 175 6.59 -1.42 -4.53
N ILE A 176 6.16 -1.56 -3.28
CA ILE A 176 6.05 -0.44 -2.32
C ILE A 176 7.44 0.18 -2.09
N SER A 177 8.47 -0.65 -1.89
CA SER A 177 9.84 -0.17 -1.69
C SER A 177 10.35 0.58 -2.92
N GLU A 178 10.10 0.08 -4.11
CA GLU A 178 10.47 0.76 -5.36
C GLU A 178 9.72 2.09 -5.52
N CYS A 179 8.41 2.14 -5.25
CA CYS A 179 7.65 3.39 -5.24
C CYS A 179 8.24 4.41 -4.27
N ALA A 180 8.61 3.98 -3.06
CA ALA A 180 9.23 4.86 -2.08
C ALA A 180 10.58 5.43 -2.56
N TRP A 181 11.41 4.63 -3.25
CA TRP A 181 12.64 5.11 -3.88
C TRP A 181 12.38 6.10 -5.02
N ARG A 182 11.39 5.83 -5.90
CA ARG A 182 11.03 6.75 -6.98
C ARG A 182 10.46 8.06 -6.43
N LEU A 183 9.73 8.00 -5.33
CA LEU A 183 9.26 9.20 -4.64
C LEU A 183 10.44 10.04 -4.10
N ASP A 184 11.48 9.42 -3.55
CA ASP A 184 12.70 10.12 -3.10
C ASP A 184 13.42 10.80 -4.28
N ASP A 185 13.51 10.14 -5.44
CA ASP A 185 14.09 10.71 -6.65
C ASP A 185 13.27 11.91 -7.15
N ALA A 186 11.93 11.83 -7.15
CA ALA A 186 11.06 12.95 -7.51
C ALA A 186 11.24 14.14 -6.56
N ILE A 187 11.37 13.90 -5.26
CA ILE A 187 11.63 14.95 -4.25
C ILE A 187 12.99 15.60 -4.47
N LYS A 188 14.02 14.83 -4.78
CA LYS A 188 15.35 15.40 -5.08
C LYS A 188 15.30 16.32 -6.30
N ALA A 189 14.60 15.90 -7.36
CA ALA A 189 14.45 16.69 -8.58
C ALA A 189 13.79 18.05 -8.36
N ILE A 190 12.85 18.16 -7.39
CA ILE A 190 12.16 19.42 -7.12
C ILE A 190 12.76 20.24 -5.97
N SER A 191 13.68 19.66 -5.17
CA SER A 191 14.20 20.30 -3.95
C SER A 191 14.87 21.65 -4.20
N ASP A 192 15.50 21.81 -5.35
CA ASP A 192 16.26 23.01 -5.71
C ASP A 192 15.50 23.93 -6.66
N SER A 193 14.24 23.62 -6.96
CA SER A 193 13.44 24.35 -7.91
C SER A 193 12.80 25.61 -7.32
N THR A 194 12.65 26.60 -8.21
CA THR A 194 11.87 27.82 -7.95
C THR A 194 10.75 28.00 -8.98
N ASP A 195 10.42 26.93 -9.69
CA ASP A 195 9.44 26.89 -10.77
C ASP A 195 8.02 27.09 -10.23
N ASP A 196 7.17 27.78 -10.98
CA ASP A 196 5.76 28.00 -10.64
C ASP A 196 4.94 26.70 -10.57
N THR A 197 5.42 25.61 -11.21
CA THR A 197 4.79 24.28 -11.18
C THR A 197 5.08 23.47 -9.91
N ILE A 198 5.95 23.95 -9.00
CA ILE A 198 6.35 23.22 -7.78
C ILE A 198 5.14 22.81 -6.93
N ALA A 199 4.12 23.65 -6.90
CA ALA A 199 2.89 23.40 -6.16
C ALA A 199 2.16 22.14 -6.68
N LYS A 200 1.95 22.03 -7.98
CA LYS A 200 1.31 20.86 -8.62
C LYS A 200 2.14 19.60 -8.43
N ARG A 201 3.47 19.71 -8.57
CA ARG A 201 4.38 18.57 -8.33
C ARG A 201 4.32 18.08 -6.89
N MET A 202 4.24 18.99 -5.93
CA MET A 202 4.07 18.63 -4.52
C MET A 202 2.74 17.94 -4.25
N GLN A 203 1.65 18.32 -4.91
CA GLN A 203 0.36 17.61 -4.82
C GLN A 203 0.48 16.16 -5.33
N ILE A 204 1.14 15.94 -6.47
CA ILE A 204 1.38 14.62 -7.02
C ILE A 204 2.22 13.78 -6.04
N ILE A 205 3.28 14.34 -5.49
CA ILE A 205 4.17 13.68 -4.53
C ILE A 205 3.41 13.27 -3.27
N THR A 206 2.58 14.16 -2.71
CA THR A 206 1.78 13.84 -1.53
C THR A 206 0.69 12.81 -1.82
N LYS A 207 0.09 12.83 -2.99
CA LYS A 207 -0.87 11.80 -3.39
C LYS A 207 -0.19 10.44 -3.59
N THR A 208 1.02 10.43 -4.17
CA THR A 208 1.86 9.22 -4.27
C THR A 208 2.19 8.67 -2.88
N GLN A 209 2.54 9.53 -1.94
CA GLN A 209 2.79 9.13 -0.55
C GLN A 209 1.55 8.53 0.10
N ALA A 210 0.38 9.14 -0.07
CA ALA A 210 -0.89 8.59 0.42
C ALA A 210 -1.19 7.21 -0.20
N THR A 211 -0.89 7.02 -1.48
CA THR A 211 -1.02 5.75 -2.20
C THR A 211 -0.11 4.67 -1.59
N ILE A 212 1.14 4.99 -1.29
CA ILE A 212 2.07 4.08 -0.61
C ILE A 212 1.52 3.68 0.77
N THR A 213 1.02 4.64 1.54
CA THR A 213 0.40 4.40 2.85
C THR A 213 -0.78 3.44 2.74
N LYS A 214 -1.67 3.66 1.78
CA LYS A 214 -2.84 2.79 1.57
C LYS A 214 -2.44 1.39 1.13
N ALA A 215 -1.46 1.26 0.25
CA ALA A 215 -0.93 -0.03 -0.18
C ALA A 215 -0.37 -0.85 1.00
N ILE A 216 0.34 -0.21 1.94
CA ILE A 216 0.81 -0.85 3.17
C ILE A 216 -0.37 -1.33 4.03
N THR A 217 -1.37 -0.47 4.24
CA THR A 217 -2.58 -0.79 5.02
C THR A 217 -3.29 -2.01 4.46
N VAL A 218 -3.49 -2.05 3.14
CA VAL A 218 -4.16 -3.18 2.47
C VAL A 218 -3.31 -4.45 2.54
N ALA A 219 -1.99 -4.36 2.30
CA ALA A 219 -1.10 -5.52 2.41
C ALA A 219 -1.07 -6.11 3.82
N GLU A 220 -1.09 -5.27 4.87
CA GLU A 220 -1.21 -5.73 6.25
C GLU A 220 -2.55 -6.40 6.52
N PHE A 221 -3.64 -5.80 6.07
CA PHE A 221 -4.99 -6.36 6.21
C PHE A 221 -5.06 -7.76 5.59
N ILE A 222 -4.58 -7.92 4.35
CA ILE A 222 -4.57 -9.20 3.64
C ILE A 222 -3.72 -10.23 4.39
N THR A 223 -2.51 -9.86 4.80
CA THR A 223 -1.59 -10.75 5.53
C THR A 223 -2.21 -11.21 6.85
N ASN A 224 -2.85 -10.30 7.60
CA ASN A 224 -3.53 -10.62 8.85
C ASN A 224 -4.75 -11.52 8.62
N SER A 225 -5.53 -11.28 7.56
CA SER A 225 -6.70 -12.10 7.19
C SER A 225 -6.30 -13.52 6.80
N CYS A 226 -5.23 -13.68 6.01
CA CYS A 226 -4.64 -15.00 5.71
C CYS A 226 -4.20 -15.71 6.99
N ASN A 227 -3.45 -15.03 7.87
CA ASN A 227 -2.96 -15.63 9.10
C ASN A 227 -4.09 -16.08 10.02
N ARG A 228 -5.12 -15.26 10.22
CA ARG A 228 -6.31 -15.60 11.00
C ARG A 228 -7.02 -16.81 10.43
N SER A 229 -7.24 -16.84 9.12
CA SER A 229 -7.91 -17.97 8.45
C SER A 229 -7.14 -19.27 8.61
N ILE A 230 -5.81 -19.23 8.47
CA ILE A 230 -4.97 -20.43 8.69
C ILE A 230 -5.03 -20.89 10.14
N THR A 231 -5.02 -19.95 11.11
CA THR A 231 -5.14 -20.30 12.53
C THR A 231 -6.50 -20.92 12.87
N ASN A 232 -7.58 -20.53 12.21
CA ASN A 232 -8.91 -21.09 12.40
C ASN A 232 -9.05 -22.50 11.79
N LEU A 233 -8.10 -22.94 10.95
CA LEU A 233 -8.06 -24.25 10.33
C LEU A 233 -7.34 -25.31 11.20
N TYR A 234 -6.79 -24.91 12.34
CA TYR A 234 -6.19 -25.78 13.37
C TYR A 234 -7.14 -26.00 14.52
#